data_3d1481b014f74fa3ac6b7ef9cc9fc2cb
#
_entry.id   3d1481b014f74fa3ac6b7ef9cc9fc2cb
#
_cell.length_a   1.000
_cell.length_b   1.000
_cell.length_c   1.000
_cell.angle_alpha   90.00
_cell.angle_beta   90.00
_cell.angle_gamma   90.00
#
_symmetry.space_group_name_H-M   'P 1'
#
loop_
_entity.id
_entity.type
_entity.pdbx_description
1 polymer ?
#
loop_
_entity_poly.entity_id
_entity_poly.type
_entity_poly.pdbx_seq_one_letter_code
_entity_poly.pdbx_strand_id
1 'polypeptide(L)'
;MGAQCGAHSPAREPIKLMETLFWISAAVIFYVYAGYPAILTIMARRQRLTRLDENYLPSVAVIIAAYNEEKVLREKLENSLALNYPSDRLEIVVVSDGSIDATDEIAESYGDRDVRLHRMNPRGGKTRALNTAIPKTRGEILVLSDANTMYRPDAIRKLVRHFADPTVGAVSGDVRLVDAAPSHSASESLYYRYERWIQTLESRVGSIIGADGAMYALARKHFRPPPDETIVDDFVISMTVARLGFRVLYDPEAIAIEHGTLTAREEFFRKVRIIAGGIQALKLGVGLPRLKQPSLLVGYISHKLLRWSVPCLLLAVLLCSATLISKPFYAIIFAAQVSFYLAALTYGLDTFGFRHRRFAGIAYYFFLVNGAALLGIWRGLRGAQSVTWSRTTR
;
A
#
# COMPACT_ATOMS: atom_id res chain seq x y z
N MET A 1 44.59 -32.84 -41.19
CA MET A 1 43.93 -31.62 -40.74
C MET A 1 42.46 -31.89 -40.69
N GLY A 2 41.95 -32.35 -39.55
CA GLY A 2 40.51 -32.65 -39.35
C GLY A 2 39.88 -31.50 -38.56
N ALA A 3 39.06 -30.71 -39.25
CA ALA A 3 38.23 -29.70 -38.63
C ALA A 3 37.10 -30.44 -37.88
N GLN A 4 37.15 -30.45 -36.55
CA GLN A 4 36.01 -30.82 -35.72
C GLN A 4 34.99 -29.68 -35.80
N CYS A 5 34.02 -29.85 -36.69
CA CYS A 5 32.81 -29.05 -36.74
C CYS A 5 31.98 -29.40 -35.49
N GLY A 6 32.00 -28.52 -34.48
CA GLY A 6 31.15 -28.67 -33.28
C GLY A 6 29.71 -28.61 -33.63
N ALA A 7 29.06 -29.75 -33.82
CA ALA A 7 27.63 -29.87 -34.04
C ALA A 7 26.89 -29.32 -32.83
N HIS A 8 26.37 -28.09 -32.89
CA HIS A 8 25.36 -27.58 -32.00
C HIS A 8 24.12 -28.45 -32.11
N SER A 9 23.93 -29.35 -31.15
CA SER A 9 22.70 -30.17 -31.08
C SER A 9 21.51 -29.27 -30.83
N PRO A 10 20.51 -29.20 -31.75
CA PRO A 10 19.33 -28.30 -31.63
C PRO A 10 18.50 -28.54 -30.36
N ALA A 11 18.65 -29.68 -29.68
CA ALA A 11 17.99 -30.01 -28.42
C ALA A 11 18.59 -29.33 -27.19
N ARG A 12 19.81 -28.77 -27.28
CA ARG A 12 20.48 -28.12 -26.14
C ARG A 12 20.08 -26.66 -25.94
N GLU A 13 19.66 -25.96 -26.99
CA GLU A 13 19.27 -24.55 -26.91
C GLU A 13 18.00 -24.30 -26.08
N PRO A 14 16.88 -25.02 -26.25
CA PRO A 14 15.68 -24.82 -25.43
C PRO A 14 15.93 -25.14 -23.94
N ILE A 15 16.77 -26.12 -23.62
CA ILE A 15 17.12 -26.45 -22.24
C ILE A 15 17.88 -25.29 -21.59
N LYS A 16 18.88 -24.73 -22.26
CA LYS A 16 19.63 -23.58 -21.75
C LYS A 16 18.73 -22.36 -21.56
N LEU A 17 17.79 -22.11 -22.45
CA LEU A 17 16.83 -21.03 -22.33
C LEU A 17 15.96 -21.19 -21.07
N MET A 18 15.43 -22.40 -20.82
CA MET A 18 14.65 -22.69 -19.62
C MET A 18 15.46 -22.52 -18.33
N GLU A 19 16.72 -22.97 -18.30
CA GLU A 19 17.62 -22.75 -17.19
C GLU A 19 17.88 -21.26 -16.95
N THR A 20 18.16 -20.51 -17.98
CA THR A 20 18.39 -19.06 -17.91
C THR A 20 17.15 -18.34 -17.36
N LEU A 21 15.97 -18.64 -17.90
CA LEU A 21 14.69 -18.05 -17.45
C LEU A 21 14.42 -18.41 -15.97
N PHE A 22 14.68 -19.67 -15.59
CA PHE A 22 14.55 -20.10 -14.20
C PHE A 22 15.42 -19.25 -13.26
N TRP A 23 16.72 -19.15 -13.57
CA TRP A 23 17.67 -18.45 -12.71
C TRP A 23 17.45 -16.94 -12.67
N ILE A 24 17.06 -16.31 -13.78
CA ILE A 24 16.68 -14.89 -13.80
C ILE A 24 15.45 -14.69 -12.91
N SER A 25 14.40 -15.53 -13.07
CA SER A 25 13.17 -15.43 -12.28
C SER A 25 13.44 -15.63 -10.78
N ALA A 26 14.22 -16.66 -10.44
CA ALA A 26 14.59 -16.93 -9.05
C ALA A 26 15.44 -15.80 -8.45
N ALA A 27 16.39 -15.25 -9.20
CA ALA A 27 17.23 -14.13 -8.76
C ALA A 27 16.40 -12.86 -8.51
N VAL A 28 15.43 -12.54 -9.39
CA VAL A 28 14.55 -11.38 -9.20
C VAL A 28 13.63 -11.58 -8.00
N ILE A 29 13.06 -12.77 -7.80
CA ILE A 29 12.24 -13.07 -6.61
C ILE A 29 13.08 -12.91 -5.34
N PHE A 30 14.30 -13.48 -5.30
CA PHE A 30 15.21 -13.33 -4.17
C PHE A 30 15.57 -11.85 -3.93
N TYR A 31 15.86 -11.10 -4.98
CA TYR A 31 16.15 -9.67 -4.89
C TYR A 31 15.00 -8.92 -4.25
N VAL A 32 13.76 -9.14 -4.70
CA VAL A 32 12.57 -8.44 -4.20
C VAL A 32 12.34 -8.66 -2.71
N TYR A 33 12.50 -9.89 -2.23
CA TYR A 33 12.16 -10.23 -0.85
C TYR A 33 13.35 -10.18 0.12
N ALA A 34 14.57 -10.31 -0.35
CA ALA A 34 15.76 -10.33 0.49
C ALA A 34 16.80 -9.28 0.06
N GLY A 35 17.12 -9.19 -1.22
CA GLY A 35 18.16 -8.31 -1.75
C GLY A 35 17.85 -6.83 -1.53
N TYR A 36 16.66 -6.37 -1.94
CA TYR A 36 16.25 -4.97 -1.76
C TYR A 36 16.22 -4.54 -0.29
N PRO A 37 15.58 -5.28 0.64
CA PRO A 37 15.63 -4.94 2.06
C PRO A 37 17.05 -4.96 2.65
N ALA A 38 17.91 -5.87 2.20
CA ALA A 38 19.32 -5.90 2.63
C ALA A 38 20.07 -4.63 2.20
N ILE A 39 19.89 -4.20 0.94
CA ILE A 39 20.45 -2.95 0.42
C ILE A 39 19.96 -1.76 1.23
N LEU A 40 18.64 -1.67 1.46
CA LEU A 40 18.05 -0.61 2.30
C LEU A 40 18.64 -0.60 3.71
N THR A 41 18.83 -1.77 4.33
CA THR A 41 19.40 -1.90 5.67
C THR A 41 20.83 -1.36 5.72
N ILE A 42 21.65 -1.65 4.70
CA ILE A 42 23.03 -1.14 4.60
C ILE A 42 23.02 0.38 4.40
N MET A 43 22.17 0.88 3.51
CA MET A 43 22.05 2.31 3.22
C MET A 43 21.54 3.09 4.43
N ALA A 44 20.54 2.58 5.14
CA ALA A 44 19.94 3.23 6.30
C ALA A 44 20.92 3.45 7.47
N ARG A 45 22.00 2.66 7.57
CA ARG A 45 23.05 2.83 8.59
C ARG A 45 23.86 4.14 8.45
N ARG A 46 23.87 4.74 7.27
CA ARG A 46 24.66 5.94 6.93
C ARG A 46 23.85 7.22 6.87
N GLN A 47 22.53 7.14 7.12
CA GLN A 47 21.64 8.29 6.91
C GLN A 47 21.49 9.15 8.16
N ARG A 48 21.33 10.45 7.95
CA ARG A 48 21.00 11.42 9.01
C ARG A 48 19.55 11.25 9.44
N LEU A 49 19.33 11.29 10.75
CA LEU A 49 17.97 11.34 11.30
C LEU A 49 17.29 12.64 10.85
N THR A 50 16.01 12.55 10.53
CA THR A 50 15.17 13.72 10.26
C THR A 50 15.09 14.58 11.52
N ARG A 51 15.16 15.90 11.37
CA ARG A 51 14.93 16.83 12.48
C ARG A 51 13.47 16.71 12.91
N LEU A 52 13.25 16.35 14.16
CA LEU A 52 11.94 16.30 14.78
C LEU A 52 11.79 17.51 15.73
N ASP A 53 10.61 18.11 15.75
CA ASP A 53 10.27 19.15 16.73
C ASP A 53 8.86 18.86 17.29
N GLU A 54 8.82 18.35 18.52
CA GLU A 54 7.57 18.03 19.22
C GLU A 54 6.73 19.30 19.54
N ASN A 55 7.32 20.48 19.48
CA ASN A 55 6.64 21.76 19.68
C ASN A 55 6.16 22.42 18.38
N TYR A 56 6.46 21.82 17.23
CA TYR A 56 5.97 22.32 15.96
C TYR A 56 4.47 22.02 15.81
N LEU A 57 3.65 23.04 15.92
CA LEU A 57 2.18 22.97 15.93
C LEU A 57 1.59 23.88 14.84
N PRO A 58 1.71 23.52 13.55
CA PRO A 58 1.10 24.27 12.45
C PRO A 58 -0.43 24.15 12.48
N SER A 59 -1.14 24.94 11.69
CA SER A 59 -2.56 24.71 11.46
C SER A 59 -2.78 23.44 10.64
N VAL A 60 -3.72 22.60 11.07
CA VAL A 60 -4.01 21.28 10.49
C VAL A 60 -5.46 21.21 10.01
N ALA A 61 -5.70 20.68 8.82
CA ALA A 61 -7.01 20.27 8.36
C ALA A 61 -7.08 18.74 8.30
N VAL A 62 -7.88 18.14 9.16
CA VAL A 62 -8.22 16.70 9.11
C VAL A 62 -9.37 16.53 8.13
N ILE A 63 -9.12 15.81 7.05
CA ILE A 63 -10.03 15.59 5.94
C ILE A 63 -10.47 14.13 5.97
N ILE A 64 -11.73 13.91 6.32
CA ILE A 64 -12.34 12.59 6.50
C ILE A 64 -13.16 12.27 5.25
N ALA A 65 -12.68 11.34 4.42
CA ALA A 65 -13.43 10.86 3.28
C ALA A 65 -14.51 9.87 3.72
N ALA A 66 -15.75 10.09 3.31
CA ALA A 66 -16.91 9.28 3.69
C ALA A 66 -17.81 8.96 2.50
N TYR A 67 -18.32 7.73 2.45
CA TYR A 67 -19.41 7.29 1.57
C TYR A 67 -20.22 6.19 2.25
N ASN A 68 -21.44 6.51 2.69
CA ASN A 68 -22.33 5.61 3.43
C ASN A 68 -21.66 5.05 4.70
N GLU A 69 -21.14 5.92 5.55
CA GLU A 69 -20.39 5.59 6.77
C GLU A 69 -21.17 5.94 8.05
N GLU A 70 -22.52 5.94 8.01
CA GLU A 70 -23.39 6.26 9.14
C GLU A 70 -23.06 5.50 10.44
N LYS A 71 -22.56 4.25 10.32
CA LYS A 71 -22.27 3.39 11.46
C LYS A 71 -21.02 3.80 12.24
N VAL A 72 -20.06 4.42 11.58
CA VAL A 72 -18.75 4.72 12.17
C VAL A 72 -18.43 6.21 12.25
N LEU A 73 -19.12 7.06 11.47
CA LEU A 73 -18.77 8.46 11.35
C LEU A 73 -18.90 9.20 12.68
N ARG A 74 -19.93 8.90 13.50
CA ARG A 74 -20.08 9.53 14.83
C ARG A 74 -18.87 9.26 15.72
N GLU A 75 -18.43 8.00 15.80
CA GLU A 75 -17.24 7.61 16.57
C GLU A 75 -15.99 8.32 16.03
N LYS A 76 -15.84 8.39 14.70
CA LYS A 76 -14.72 9.09 14.05
C LYS A 76 -14.71 10.58 14.40
N LEU A 77 -15.83 11.25 14.43
CA LEU A 77 -15.90 12.68 14.77
C LEU A 77 -15.56 12.92 16.24
N GLU A 78 -16.11 12.12 17.16
CA GLU A 78 -15.74 12.20 18.59
C GLU A 78 -14.25 11.92 18.78
N ASN A 79 -13.69 10.90 18.11
CA ASN A 79 -12.27 10.61 18.12
C ASN A 79 -11.44 11.80 17.62
N SER A 80 -11.86 12.44 16.54
CA SER A 80 -11.14 13.57 15.93
C SER A 80 -11.18 14.82 16.80
N LEU A 81 -12.29 15.08 17.49
CA LEU A 81 -12.46 16.20 18.41
C LEU A 81 -11.71 16.00 19.74
N ALA A 82 -11.42 14.73 20.11
CA ALA A 82 -10.66 14.37 21.33
C ALA A 82 -9.13 14.32 21.11
N LEU A 83 -8.65 14.66 19.91
CA LEU A 83 -7.21 14.66 19.62
C LEU A 83 -6.46 15.70 20.46
N ASN A 84 -5.27 15.35 20.95
CA ASN A 84 -4.39 16.24 21.67
C ASN A 84 -3.71 17.24 20.73
N TYR A 85 -4.49 18.18 20.22
CA TYR A 85 -4.04 19.26 19.33
C TYR A 85 -4.77 20.57 19.70
N PRO A 86 -4.13 21.76 19.56
CA PRO A 86 -4.80 23.04 19.84
C PRO A 86 -6.05 23.20 18.96
N SER A 87 -7.20 23.45 19.56
CA SER A 87 -8.49 23.53 18.87
C SER A 87 -8.55 24.69 17.88
N ASP A 88 -7.85 25.81 18.19
CA ASP A 88 -7.72 26.97 17.31
C ASP A 88 -6.86 26.71 16.05
N ARG A 89 -6.17 25.56 16.01
CA ARG A 89 -5.30 25.12 14.91
C ARG A 89 -5.75 23.82 14.23
N LEU A 90 -6.89 23.27 14.65
CA LEU A 90 -7.43 22.02 14.13
C LEU A 90 -8.76 22.26 13.44
N GLU A 91 -8.81 22.03 12.15
CA GLU A 91 -10.01 22.07 11.32
C GLU A 91 -10.42 20.62 10.97
N ILE A 92 -11.68 20.26 11.14
CA ILE A 92 -12.23 18.94 10.78
C ILE A 92 -13.20 19.11 9.64
N VAL A 93 -12.97 18.38 8.54
CA VAL A 93 -13.80 18.43 7.33
C VAL A 93 -14.20 17.03 6.92
N VAL A 94 -15.51 16.75 6.93
CA VAL A 94 -16.07 15.53 6.35
C VAL A 94 -16.29 15.77 4.87
N VAL A 95 -15.76 14.90 4.03
CA VAL A 95 -15.94 14.94 2.58
C VAL A 95 -16.81 13.75 2.17
N SER A 96 -18.10 14.01 1.97
CA SER A 96 -19.09 13.00 1.60
C SER A 96 -19.20 12.89 0.07
N ASP A 97 -18.92 11.71 -0.46
CA ASP A 97 -19.00 11.41 -1.91
C ASP A 97 -20.40 10.95 -2.31
N GLY A 98 -21.42 11.79 -2.04
CA GLY A 98 -22.79 11.51 -2.39
C GLY A 98 -23.42 10.37 -1.59
N SER A 99 -23.24 10.39 -0.27
CA SER A 99 -23.87 9.43 0.65
C SER A 99 -25.40 9.49 0.55
N ILE A 100 -26.06 8.34 0.73
CA ILE A 100 -27.50 8.16 0.66
C ILE A 100 -28.09 7.61 1.97
N ASP A 101 -27.24 7.39 2.97
CA ASP A 101 -27.59 7.02 4.35
C ASP A 101 -27.49 8.27 5.27
N ALA A 102 -27.53 8.09 6.58
CA ALA A 102 -27.45 9.19 7.55
C ALA A 102 -26.06 9.83 7.70
N THR A 103 -25.08 9.51 6.85
CA THR A 103 -23.70 10.06 6.93
C THR A 103 -23.69 11.59 6.95
N ASP A 104 -24.41 12.23 6.03
CA ASP A 104 -24.43 13.69 5.89
C ASP A 104 -25.11 14.35 7.10
N GLU A 105 -26.24 13.82 7.54
CA GLU A 105 -26.99 14.29 8.72
C GLU A 105 -26.13 14.20 10.00
N ILE A 106 -25.38 13.10 10.15
CA ILE A 106 -24.45 12.96 11.26
C ILE A 106 -23.38 14.05 11.20
N ALA A 107 -22.77 14.28 10.04
CA ALA A 107 -21.73 15.32 9.91
C ALA A 107 -22.27 16.72 10.21
N GLU A 108 -23.46 17.06 9.71
CA GLU A 108 -24.15 18.34 9.95
C GLU A 108 -24.47 18.56 11.43
N SER A 109 -24.83 17.49 12.17
CA SER A 109 -25.12 17.58 13.61
C SER A 109 -23.91 17.99 14.48
N TYR A 110 -22.69 18.03 13.91
CA TYR A 110 -21.47 18.49 14.58
C TYR A 110 -21.03 19.89 14.12
N GLY A 111 -21.87 20.63 13.37
CA GLY A 111 -21.57 21.98 12.88
C GLY A 111 -21.23 22.97 14.00
N ASP A 112 -21.92 22.90 15.13
CA ASP A 112 -21.68 23.73 16.31
C ASP A 112 -20.32 23.43 17.01
N ARG A 113 -19.65 22.35 16.64
CA ARG A 113 -18.34 21.90 17.12
C ARG A 113 -17.22 22.07 16.07
N ASP A 114 -17.38 23.03 15.15
CA ASP A 114 -16.44 23.34 14.06
C ASP A 114 -16.12 22.18 13.11
N VAL A 115 -17.02 21.20 12.98
CA VAL A 115 -16.96 20.19 11.93
C VAL A 115 -17.68 20.70 10.69
N ARG A 116 -17.01 20.70 9.56
CA ARG A 116 -17.60 21.14 8.28
C ARG A 116 -17.89 19.97 7.37
N LEU A 117 -19.07 19.94 6.76
CA LEU A 117 -19.45 19.00 5.71
C LEU A 117 -19.16 19.61 4.34
N HIS A 118 -18.43 18.85 3.50
CA HIS A 118 -18.33 19.08 2.07
C HIS A 118 -18.99 17.93 1.33
N ARG A 119 -20.20 18.18 0.81
CA ARG A 119 -20.98 17.19 0.08
C ARG A 119 -20.74 17.26 -1.41
N MET A 120 -20.49 16.09 -2.03
CA MET A 120 -20.48 15.91 -3.48
C MET A 120 -21.85 15.48 -3.99
N ASN A 121 -22.28 16.07 -5.11
CA ASN A 121 -23.45 15.62 -5.83
C ASN A 121 -23.28 15.95 -7.33
N PRO A 122 -23.30 14.97 -8.23
CA PRO A 122 -23.42 13.52 -7.99
C PRO A 122 -22.11 12.91 -7.46
N ARG A 123 -22.20 11.66 -6.99
CA ARG A 123 -21.06 10.83 -6.56
C ARG A 123 -19.97 10.79 -7.66
N GLY A 124 -18.69 10.97 -7.27
CA GLY A 124 -17.59 11.05 -8.22
C GLY A 124 -16.35 10.24 -7.88
N GLY A 125 -16.34 9.58 -6.71
CA GLY A 125 -15.19 8.87 -6.17
C GLY A 125 -14.33 9.72 -5.24
N LYS A 126 -13.56 9.06 -4.36
CA LYS A 126 -12.75 9.68 -3.30
C LYS A 126 -11.83 10.78 -3.85
N THR A 127 -11.11 10.48 -4.92
CA THR A 127 -10.16 11.42 -5.52
C THR A 127 -10.81 12.73 -5.94
N ARG A 128 -11.92 12.67 -6.68
CA ARG A 128 -12.67 13.85 -7.09
C ARG A 128 -13.22 14.63 -5.90
N ALA A 129 -13.76 13.92 -4.90
CA ALA A 129 -14.28 14.53 -3.68
C ALA A 129 -13.16 15.28 -2.92
N LEU A 130 -11.97 14.69 -2.77
CA LEU A 130 -10.80 15.34 -2.17
C LEU A 130 -10.32 16.54 -3.00
N ASN A 131 -10.26 16.43 -4.32
CA ASN A 131 -9.85 17.52 -5.22
C ASN A 131 -10.73 18.77 -5.06
N THR A 132 -12.02 18.60 -4.81
CA THR A 132 -12.98 19.71 -4.63
C THR A 132 -13.00 20.25 -3.20
N ALA A 133 -12.72 19.42 -2.19
CA ALA A 133 -12.74 19.81 -0.78
C ALA A 133 -11.45 20.48 -0.32
N ILE A 134 -10.29 19.93 -0.66
CA ILE A 134 -8.99 20.41 -0.19
C ILE A 134 -8.76 21.90 -0.44
N PRO A 135 -9.08 22.49 -1.61
CA PRO A 135 -8.90 23.93 -1.84
C PRO A 135 -9.72 24.82 -0.88
N LYS A 136 -10.78 24.31 -0.29
CA LYS A 136 -11.68 25.04 0.62
C LYS A 136 -11.28 24.91 2.10
N THR A 137 -10.29 24.09 2.44
CA THR A 137 -9.76 23.94 3.80
C THR A 137 -8.67 24.99 4.07
N ARG A 138 -8.31 25.24 5.35
CA ARG A 138 -7.39 26.33 5.75
C ARG A 138 -6.05 25.83 6.32
N GLY A 139 -5.97 24.60 6.84
CA GLY A 139 -4.77 24.08 7.49
C GLY A 139 -3.52 24.13 6.60
N GLU A 140 -2.36 24.49 7.14
CA GLU A 140 -1.06 24.42 6.46
C GLU A 140 -0.66 22.99 6.16
N ILE A 141 -1.04 22.08 7.05
CA ILE A 141 -0.87 20.64 6.88
C ILE A 141 -2.25 20.00 6.67
N LEU A 142 -2.35 19.19 5.64
CA LEU A 142 -3.52 18.37 5.35
C LEU A 142 -3.30 16.99 5.94
N VAL A 143 -4.23 16.48 6.74
CA VAL A 143 -4.25 15.10 7.23
C VAL A 143 -5.43 14.39 6.59
N LEU A 144 -5.14 13.44 5.72
CA LEU A 144 -6.16 12.66 5.04
C LEU A 144 -6.45 11.39 5.82
N SER A 145 -7.73 11.08 5.97
CA SER A 145 -8.23 9.99 6.80
C SER A 145 -9.42 9.31 6.17
N ASP A 146 -9.49 7.98 6.35
CA ASP A 146 -10.73 7.25 6.14
C ASP A 146 -11.67 7.39 7.36
N ALA A 147 -12.98 7.28 7.15
CA ALA A 147 -13.98 7.46 8.19
C ALA A 147 -13.95 6.37 9.27
N ASN A 148 -13.42 5.21 8.97
CA ASN A 148 -13.34 4.04 9.87
C ASN A 148 -12.01 3.91 10.63
N THR A 149 -11.13 4.89 10.52
CA THR A 149 -9.79 4.85 11.12
C THR A 149 -9.73 5.76 12.34
N MET A 150 -9.58 5.18 13.53
CA MET A 150 -9.53 5.92 14.80
C MET A 150 -8.08 6.26 15.17
N TYR A 151 -7.81 7.51 15.45
CA TYR A 151 -6.47 8.01 15.76
C TYR A 151 -6.17 7.93 17.26
N ARG A 152 -4.94 7.59 17.62
CA ARG A 152 -4.48 7.82 18.99
C ARG A 152 -4.47 9.32 19.29
N PRO A 153 -4.66 9.72 20.55
CA PRO A 153 -4.77 11.14 20.92
C PRO A 153 -3.59 12.00 20.45
N ASP A 154 -2.37 11.46 20.39
CA ASP A 154 -1.15 12.14 20.00
C ASP A 154 -0.77 11.97 18.51
N ALA A 155 -1.56 11.22 17.73
CA ALA A 155 -1.21 10.84 16.35
C ALA A 155 -0.93 12.05 15.44
N ILE A 156 -1.74 13.13 15.55
CA ILE A 156 -1.52 14.35 14.74
C ILE A 156 -0.20 15.01 15.11
N ARG A 157 0.14 15.12 16.41
CA ARG A 157 1.43 15.66 16.86
C ARG A 157 2.60 14.86 16.29
N LYS A 158 2.48 13.53 16.29
CA LYS A 158 3.50 12.64 15.72
C LYS A 158 3.68 12.82 14.21
N LEU A 159 2.59 13.01 13.47
CA LEU A 159 2.67 13.30 12.05
C LEU A 159 3.32 14.67 11.78
N VAL A 160 2.88 15.73 12.47
CA VAL A 160 3.28 17.10 12.14
C VAL A 160 4.70 17.47 12.58
N ARG A 161 5.26 16.86 13.64
CA ARG A 161 6.62 17.12 14.14
C ARG A 161 7.72 17.00 13.08
N HIS A 162 7.48 16.22 12.03
CA HIS A 162 8.42 16.03 10.94
C HIS A 162 8.50 17.23 9.98
N PHE A 163 7.44 18.03 9.88
CA PHE A 163 7.40 19.18 8.96
C PHE A 163 8.22 20.38 9.46
N ALA A 164 8.80 20.31 10.66
CA ALA A 164 9.85 21.22 11.11
C ALA A 164 11.12 21.08 10.24
N ASP A 165 11.31 19.95 9.55
CA ASP A 165 12.32 19.76 8.52
C ASP A 165 11.71 20.19 7.15
N PRO A 166 12.22 21.26 6.52
CA PRO A 166 11.67 21.77 5.26
C PRO A 166 11.82 20.82 4.08
N THR A 167 12.63 19.75 4.22
CA THR A 167 12.77 18.71 3.19
C THR A 167 11.64 17.70 3.22
N VAL A 168 10.84 17.66 4.30
CA VAL A 168 9.71 16.74 4.46
C VAL A 168 8.46 17.34 3.83
N GLY A 169 7.85 16.62 2.93
CA GLY A 169 6.63 17.03 2.23
C GLY A 169 5.39 16.23 2.59
N ALA A 170 5.56 14.99 3.04
CA ALA A 170 4.46 14.14 3.53
C ALA A 170 4.95 13.12 4.57
N VAL A 171 4.03 12.66 5.41
CA VAL A 171 4.28 11.66 6.47
C VAL A 171 3.11 10.69 6.53
N SER A 172 3.36 9.40 6.41
CA SER A 172 2.39 8.32 6.62
C SER A 172 2.48 7.80 8.05
N GLY A 173 1.36 7.56 8.69
CA GLY A 173 1.31 6.92 10.00
C GLY A 173 1.24 5.39 9.92
N ASP A 174 1.16 4.74 11.10
CA ASP A 174 1.03 3.30 11.29
C ASP A 174 -0.44 2.93 11.55
N VAL A 175 -1.12 2.45 10.53
CA VAL A 175 -2.50 1.96 10.63
C VAL A 175 -2.47 0.50 11.07
N ARG A 176 -3.12 0.20 12.21
CA ARG A 176 -3.18 -1.14 12.81
C ARG A 176 -4.59 -1.69 12.75
N LEU A 177 -4.73 -2.87 12.17
CA LEU A 177 -5.98 -3.63 12.18
C LEU A 177 -6.13 -4.28 13.55
N VAL A 178 -7.29 -4.06 14.20
CA VAL A 178 -7.68 -4.68 15.48
C VAL A 178 -8.90 -5.56 15.22
N ASP A 179 -9.03 -6.66 15.96
CA ASP A 179 -10.13 -7.65 15.88
C ASP A 179 -10.05 -8.62 14.69
N ALA A 180 -8.88 -8.77 14.06
CA ALA A 180 -8.70 -9.85 13.09
C ALA A 180 -8.89 -11.23 13.76
N ALA A 181 -9.71 -12.08 13.14
CA ALA A 181 -9.95 -13.44 13.64
C ALA A 181 -8.63 -14.20 13.87
N PRO A 182 -8.47 -14.98 14.95
CA PRO A 182 -7.18 -15.56 15.36
C PRO A 182 -6.45 -16.39 14.29
N SER A 183 -7.19 -16.97 13.35
CA SER A 183 -6.65 -17.84 12.30
C SER A 183 -5.99 -17.11 11.12
N HIS A 184 -6.40 -15.88 10.82
CA HIS A 184 -5.83 -15.07 9.72
C HIS A 184 -4.77 -14.09 10.23
N SER A 185 -4.83 -13.71 11.52
CA SER A 185 -4.06 -12.64 12.13
C SER A 185 -2.54 -12.86 12.15
N ALA A 186 -2.05 -14.10 12.30
CA ALA A 186 -0.62 -14.34 12.45
C ALA A 186 0.17 -14.17 11.13
N SER A 187 -0.38 -14.65 10.01
CA SER A 187 0.29 -14.59 8.70
C SER A 187 0.17 -13.21 8.08
N GLU A 188 -0.99 -12.58 8.25
CA GLU A 188 -1.25 -11.19 7.90
C GLU A 188 -0.36 -10.23 8.70
N SER A 189 -0.24 -10.47 10.02
CA SER A 189 0.62 -9.66 10.90
C SER A 189 2.10 -9.73 10.51
N LEU A 190 2.60 -10.90 10.04
CA LEU A 190 3.97 -11.04 9.52
C LEU A 190 4.18 -10.21 8.26
N TYR A 191 3.23 -10.24 7.33
CA TYR A 191 3.28 -9.44 6.12
C TYR A 191 3.30 -7.94 6.44
N TYR A 192 2.38 -7.45 7.27
CA TYR A 192 2.34 -6.04 7.65
C TYR A 192 3.56 -5.61 8.46
N ARG A 193 4.10 -6.48 9.32
CA ARG A 193 5.38 -6.20 10.02
C ARG A 193 6.54 -6.06 9.05
N TYR A 194 6.59 -6.90 8.01
CA TYR A 194 7.59 -6.82 6.97
C TYR A 194 7.44 -5.52 6.15
N GLU A 195 6.22 -5.12 5.78
CA GLU A 195 5.94 -3.86 5.08
C GLU A 195 6.39 -2.65 5.91
N ARG A 196 6.00 -2.58 7.17
CA ARG A 196 6.39 -1.49 8.08
C ARG A 196 7.90 -1.40 8.26
N TRP A 197 8.57 -2.54 8.32
CA TRP A 197 10.03 -2.59 8.39
C TRP A 197 10.66 -2.00 7.12
N ILE A 198 10.17 -2.36 5.93
CA ILE A 198 10.63 -1.77 4.66
C ILE A 198 10.36 -0.27 4.64
N GLN A 199 9.15 0.18 4.98
CA GLN A 199 8.80 1.60 5.03
C GLN A 199 9.70 2.39 6.00
N THR A 200 10.04 1.79 7.14
CA THR A 200 10.99 2.39 8.09
C THR A 200 12.38 2.57 7.47
N LEU A 201 12.87 1.57 6.73
CA LEU A 201 14.15 1.64 6.05
C LEU A 201 14.12 2.66 4.90
N GLU A 202 13.08 2.64 4.08
CA GLU A 202 12.87 3.60 2.98
C GLU A 202 12.83 5.05 3.50
N SER A 203 12.10 5.30 4.60
CA SER A 203 12.07 6.61 5.28
C SER A 203 13.46 7.09 5.68
N ARG A 204 14.29 6.19 6.19
CA ARG A 204 15.68 6.51 6.58
C ARG A 204 16.54 6.81 5.36
N VAL A 205 16.40 6.07 4.28
CA VAL A 205 17.19 6.24 3.04
C VAL A 205 16.75 7.46 2.23
N GLY A 206 15.45 7.81 2.28
CA GLY A 206 14.93 8.94 1.53
C GLY A 206 13.42 9.11 1.65
N SER A 207 12.67 8.31 0.94
CA SER A 207 11.20 8.38 0.91
C SER A 207 10.60 6.97 0.81
N ILE A 208 9.47 6.77 1.49
CA ILE A 208 8.63 5.60 1.25
C ILE A 208 8.00 5.66 -0.15
N ILE A 209 7.63 4.50 -0.66
CA ILE A 209 7.00 4.37 -1.98
C ILE A 209 5.47 4.27 -1.84
N GLY A 210 4.84 5.43 -1.62
CA GLY A 210 3.42 5.57 -1.37
C GLY A 210 3.05 5.59 0.12
N ALA A 211 2.13 6.49 0.50
CA ALA A 211 1.57 6.59 1.83
C ALA A 211 0.37 5.65 2.00
N ASP A 212 -0.05 5.40 3.24
CA ASP A 212 -1.29 4.69 3.57
C ASP A 212 -2.47 5.67 3.59
N GLY A 213 -3.49 5.42 2.76
CA GLY A 213 -4.63 6.29 2.58
C GLY A 213 -5.54 6.47 3.80
N ALA A 214 -5.42 5.60 4.80
CA ALA A 214 -6.19 5.67 6.02
C ALA A 214 -5.64 6.70 7.04
N MET A 215 -4.33 7.00 6.97
CA MET A 215 -3.71 8.07 7.77
C MET A 215 -2.41 8.56 7.17
N TYR A 216 -2.43 9.73 6.55
CA TYR A 216 -1.20 10.43 6.16
C TYR A 216 -1.38 11.95 6.16
N ALA A 217 -0.28 12.65 6.39
CA ALA A 217 -0.20 14.10 6.37
C ALA A 217 0.64 14.58 5.18
N LEU A 218 0.29 15.75 4.63
CA LEU A 218 1.12 16.44 3.63
C LEU A 218 1.05 17.96 3.81
N ALA A 219 2.14 18.66 3.48
CA ALA A 219 2.12 20.11 3.43
C ALA A 219 1.23 20.57 2.28
N ARG A 220 0.21 21.39 2.58
CA ARG A 220 -0.77 21.92 1.60
C ARG A 220 -0.12 22.48 0.35
N LYS A 221 0.96 23.26 0.49
CA LYS A 221 1.70 23.88 -0.64
C LYS A 221 2.23 22.84 -1.65
N HIS A 222 2.35 21.56 -1.26
CA HIS A 222 2.81 20.45 -2.10
C HIS A 222 1.69 19.63 -2.67
N PHE A 223 0.44 19.85 -2.24
CA PHE A 223 -0.71 19.19 -2.84
C PHE A 223 -0.83 19.57 -4.32
N ARG A 224 -0.98 18.56 -5.14
CA ARG A 224 -1.33 18.71 -6.56
C ARG A 224 -2.46 17.73 -6.80
N PRO A 225 -3.64 18.21 -7.26
CA PRO A 225 -4.78 17.35 -7.49
C PRO A 225 -4.44 16.29 -8.54
N PRO A 226 -4.57 14.99 -8.19
CA PRO A 226 -4.47 13.93 -9.19
C PRO A 226 -5.67 13.97 -10.15
N PRO A 227 -5.61 13.29 -11.31
CA PRO A 227 -6.78 13.09 -12.17
C PRO A 227 -7.96 12.51 -11.37
N ASP A 228 -9.19 12.99 -11.61
CA ASP A 228 -10.38 12.62 -10.85
C ASP A 228 -10.68 11.10 -10.89
N GLU A 229 -10.26 10.43 -11.99
CA GLU A 229 -10.39 8.99 -12.18
C GLU A 229 -9.35 8.14 -11.42
N THR A 230 -8.44 8.75 -10.67
CA THR A 230 -7.39 8.03 -9.93
C THR A 230 -8.01 7.08 -8.90
N ILE A 231 -7.61 5.79 -8.93
CA ILE A 231 -8.13 4.75 -8.04
C ILE A 231 -7.41 4.76 -6.68
N VAL A 232 -6.11 5.07 -6.67
CA VAL A 232 -5.21 5.08 -5.48
C VAL A 232 -4.68 6.49 -5.29
N ASP A 233 -5.53 7.35 -4.72
CA ASP A 233 -5.25 8.77 -4.49
C ASP A 233 -4.04 8.98 -3.56
N ASP A 234 -3.96 8.24 -2.48
CA ASP A 234 -2.90 8.23 -1.48
C ASP A 234 -1.52 8.00 -2.11
N PHE A 235 -1.43 6.95 -2.93
CA PHE A 235 -0.21 6.62 -3.66
C PHE A 235 0.19 7.75 -4.63
N VAL A 236 -0.75 8.23 -5.45
CA VAL A 236 -0.46 9.26 -6.46
C VAL A 236 -0.10 10.60 -5.82
N ILE A 237 -0.83 11.03 -4.77
CA ILE A 237 -0.58 12.27 -4.05
C ILE A 237 0.81 12.23 -3.38
N SER A 238 1.10 11.18 -2.61
CA SER A 238 2.38 11.05 -1.88
C SER A 238 3.57 10.92 -2.83
N MET A 239 3.44 10.13 -3.91
CA MET A 239 4.48 10.01 -4.93
C MET A 239 4.67 11.31 -5.74
N THR A 240 3.62 12.12 -5.89
CA THR A 240 3.74 13.45 -6.49
C THR A 240 4.57 14.37 -5.61
N VAL A 241 4.38 14.34 -4.28
CA VAL A 241 5.22 15.05 -3.32
C VAL A 241 6.68 14.61 -3.42
N ALA A 242 6.93 13.30 -3.49
CA ALA A 242 8.29 12.76 -3.69
C ALA A 242 8.90 13.21 -5.04
N ARG A 243 8.10 13.23 -6.10
CA ARG A 243 8.52 13.71 -7.43
C ARG A 243 8.88 15.22 -7.43
N LEU A 244 8.25 16.02 -6.57
CA LEU A 244 8.61 17.44 -6.39
C LEU A 244 9.97 17.61 -5.71
N GLY A 245 10.55 16.57 -5.12
CA GLY A 245 11.86 16.57 -4.46
C GLY A 245 11.77 16.59 -2.94
N PHE A 246 10.57 16.48 -2.37
CA PHE A 246 10.36 16.41 -0.92
C PHE A 246 10.34 14.96 -0.45
N ARG A 247 10.73 14.75 0.80
CA ARG A 247 10.71 13.43 1.42
C ARG A 247 9.30 13.05 1.84
N VAL A 248 8.95 11.79 1.61
CA VAL A 248 7.73 11.16 2.15
C VAL A 248 8.18 10.14 3.18
N LEU A 249 7.80 10.34 4.45
CA LEU A 249 8.29 9.55 5.57
C LEU A 249 7.20 8.62 6.11
N TYR A 250 7.62 7.61 6.86
CA TYR A 250 6.75 6.78 7.68
C TYR A 250 7.11 6.98 9.15
N ASP A 251 6.11 7.30 9.98
CA ASP A 251 6.26 7.41 11.43
C ASP A 251 5.50 6.29 12.15
N PRO A 252 6.19 5.30 12.74
CA PRO A 252 5.57 4.20 13.47
C PRO A 252 4.94 4.60 14.80
N GLU A 253 5.19 5.83 15.29
CA GLU A 253 4.58 6.37 16.53
C GLU A 253 3.24 7.08 16.24
N ALA A 254 3.02 7.55 15.02
CA ALA A 254 1.74 8.09 14.59
C ALA A 254 0.76 6.93 14.34
N ILE A 255 0.01 6.54 15.38
CA ILE A 255 -0.77 5.30 15.36
C ILE A 255 -2.25 5.62 15.10
N ALA A 256 -2.82 4.87 14.17
CA ALA A 256 -4.26 4.77 13.99
C ALA A 256 -4.73 3.31 14.07
N ILE A 257 -5.97 3.13 14.46
CA ILE A 257 -6.63 1.83 14.62
C ILE A 257 -7.77 1.75 13.64
N GLU A 258 -7.80 0.70 12.86
CA GLU A 258 -8.93 0.34 12.00
C GLU A 258 -9.61 -0.89 12.58
N HIS A 259 -10.90 -0.75 12.94
CA HIS A 259 -11.73 -1.87 13.40
C HIS A 259 -12.34 -2.61 12.22
N GLY A 260 -12.26 -3.91 12.26
CA GLY A 260 -12.93 -4.77 11.30
C GLY A 260 -12.09 -5.98 10.91
N THR A 261 -12.73 -7.16 10.97
CA THR A 261 -12.21 -8.38 10.38
C THR A 261 -12.42 -8.32 8.89
N LEU A 262 -11.38 -7.97 8.13
CA LEU A 262 -11.42 -8.21 6.71
C LEU A 262 -11.45 -9.73 6.49
N THR A 263 -12.47 -10.21 5.79
CA THR A 263 -12.44 -11.59 5.29
C THR A 263 -11.30 -11.74 4.28
N ALA A 264 -10.79 -12.95 4.10
CA ALA A 264 -9.76 -13.22 3.08
C ALA A 264 -10.20 -12.73 1.68
N ARG A 265 -11.51 -12.79 1.39
CA ARG A 265 -12.10 -12.31 0.15
C ARG A 265 -12.01 -10.78 0.03
N GLU A 266 -12.34 -10.05 1.09
CA GLU A 266 -12.27 -8.58 1.11
C GLU A 266 -10.83 -8.12 0.99
N GLU A 267 -9.90 -8.74 1.73
CA GLU A 267 -8.47 -8.45 1.62
C GLU A 267 -7.95 -8.73 0.20
N PHE A 268 -8.35 -9.84 -0.42
CA PHE A 268 -8.02 -10.15 -1.80
C PHE A 268 -8.45 -9.03 -2.76
N PHE A 269 -9.72 -8.60 -2.71
CA PHE A 269 -10.22 -7.57 -3.60
C PHE A 269 -9.66 -6.19 -3.29
N ARG A 270 -9.35 -5.89 -2.03
CA ARG A 270 -8.62 -4.70 -1.63
C ARG A 270 -7.23 -4.65 -2.30
N LYS A 271 -6.46 -5.75 -2.25
CA LYS A 271 -5.16 -5.87 -2.94
C LYS A 271 -5.30 -5.78 -4.47
N VAL A 272 -6.31 -6.43 -5.05
CA VAL A 272 -6.63 -6.29 -6.50
C VAL A 272 -6.82 -4.83 -6.87
N ARG A 273 -7.61 -4.08 -6.10
CA ARG A 273 -7.88 -2.65 -6.33
C ARG A 273 -6.61 -1.81 -6.25
N ILE A 274 -5.78 -2.02 -5.22
CA ILE A 274 -4.52 -1.29 -5.03
C ILE A 274 -3.59 -1.51 -6.23
N ILE A 275 -3.42 -2.75 -6.67
CA ILE A 275 -2.51 -3.08 -7.78
C ILE A 275 -3.08 -2.57 -9.12
N ALA A 276 -4.39 -2.74 -9.35
CA ALA A 276 -5.05 -2.20 -10.54
C ALA A 276 -4.93 -0.68 -10.62
N GLY A 277 -5.08 0.02 -9.48
CA GLY A 277 -4.86 1.46 -9.37
C GLY A 277 -3.41 1.87 -9.62
N GLY A 278 -2.44 1.08 -9.13
CA GLY A 278 -1.02 1.30 -9.44
C GLY A 278 -0.70 1.15 -10.93
N ILE A 279 -1.27 0.15 -11.61
CA ILE A 279 -1.16 -0.01 -13.07
C ILE A 279 -1.86 1.14 -13.81
N GLN A 280 -3.01 1.60 -13.33
CA GLN A 280 -3.68 2.79 -13.86
C GLN A 280 -2.78 4.03 -13.74
N ALA A 281 -2.18 4.26 -12.58
CA ALA A 281 -1.26 5.39 -12.36
C ALA A 281 -0.06 5.35 -13.32
N LEU A 282 0.50 4.15 -13.60
CA LEU A 282 1.52 3.96 -14.63
C LEU A 282 1.02 4.40 -16.02
N LYS A 283 -0.18 3.97 -16.41
CA LYS A 283 -0.77 4.31 -17.73
C LYS A 283 -1.05 5.80 -17.86
N LEU A 284 -1.50 6.44 -16.79
CA LEU A 284 -1.76 7.89 -16.74
C LEU A 284 -0.47 8.72 -16.64
N GLY A 285 0.67 8.09 -16.35
CA GLY A 285 1.94 8.79 -16.14
C GLY A 285 2.00 9.61 -14.86
N VAL A 286 1.14 9.32 -13.86
CA VAL A 286 1.03 10.06 -12.60
C VAL A 286 1.73 9.33 -11.46
N GLY A 287 2.23 10.07 -10.46
CA GLY A 287 2.92 9.48 -9.32
C GLY A 287 4.24 8.76 -9.65
N LEU A 288 4.83 9.02 -10.83
CA LEU A 288 6.07 8.37 -11.25
C LEU A 288 7.30 9.17 -10.81
N PRO A 289 8.37 8.51 -10.34
CA PRO A 289 9.66 9.16 -10.09
C PRO A 289 10.25 9.81 -11.34
N ARG A 290 11.04 10.88 -11.16
CA ARG A 290 11.85 11.43 -12.25
C ARG A 290 13.12 10.59 -12.42
N LEU A 291 13.64 10.49 -13.65
CA LEU A 291 14.92 9.82 -13.92
C LEU A 291 16.09 10.42 -13.14
N LYS A 292 16.01 11.70 -12.78
CA LYS A 292 17.01 12.42 -11.96
C LYS A 292 16.89 12.12 -10.45
N GLN A 293 15.99 11.22 -10.03
CA GLN A 293 15.78 10.80 -8.64
C GLN A 293 16.11 9.30 -8.49
N PRO A 294 17.38 8.88 -8.58
CA PRO A 294 17.76 7.47 -8.71
C PRO A 294 17.35 6.62 -7.50
N SER A 295 17.45 7.12 -6.28
CA SER A 295 17.03 6.39 -5.08
C SER A 295 15.51 6.12 -5.06
N LEU A 296 14.71 7.12 -5.40
CA LEU A 296 13.26 7.00 -5.50
C LEU A 296 12.86 6.05 -6.64
N LEU A 297 13.57 6.13 -7.78
CA LEU A 297 13.32 5.27 -8.94
C LEU A 297 13.66 3.80 -8.61
N VAL A 298 14.79 3.54 -7.97
CA VAL A 298 15.16 2.19 -7.52
C VAL A 298 14.12 1.65 -6.54
N GLY A 299 13.70 2.45 -5.56
CA GLY A 299 12.63 2.07 -4.63
C GLY A 299 11.32 1.74 -5.35
N TYR A 300 10.89 2.59 -6.28
CA TYR A 300 9.67 2.40 -7.06
C TYR A 300 9.72 1.09 -7.88
N ILE A 301 10.82 0.84 -8.58
CA ILE A 301 11.01 -0.38 -9.36
C ILE A 301 11.00 -1.60 -8.44
N SER A 302 11.81 -1.59 -7.38
CA SER A 302 12.02 -2.75 -6.51
C SER A 302 10.80 -3.07 -5.64
N HIS A 303 10.22 -2.05 -4.99
CA HIS A 303 9.12 -2.25 -4.04
C HIS A 303 7.75 -2.35 -4.71
N LYS A 304 7.56 -1.78 -5.90
CA LYS A 304 6.26 -1.85 -6.61
C LYS A 304 6.35 -2.71 -7.86
N LEU A 305 7.09 -2.31 -8.89
CA LEU A 305 7.01 -2.97 -10.19
C LEU A 305 7.48 -4.43 -10.15
N LEU A 306 8.69 -4.68 -9.62
CA LEU A 306 9.20 -6.04 -9.52
C LEU A 306 8.37 -6.91 -8.59
N ARG A 307 7.85 -6.32 -7.50
CA ARG A 307 6.98 -7.05 -6.57
C ARG A 307 5.64 -7.42 -7.20
N TRP A 308 5.05 -6.55 -8.01
CA TRP A 308 3.84 -6.90 -8.76
C TRP A 308 4.10 -7.96 -9.83
N SER A 309 5.32 -8.05 -10.37
CA SER A 309 5.69 -9.08 -11.36
C SER A 309 5.99 -10.46 -10.76
N VAL A 310 6.18 -10.55 -9.41
CA VAL A 310 6.52 -11.82 -8.73
C VAL A 310 5.61 -12.99 -9.09
N PRO A 311 4.27 -12.87 -9.16
CA PRO A 311 3.42 -14.01 -9.52
C PRO A 311 3.71 -14.56 -10.94
N CYS A 312 4.07 -13.71 -11.90
CA CYS A 312 4.49 -14.15 -13.23
C CYS A 312 5.84 -14.89 -13.17
N LEU A 313 6.77 -14.38 -12.34
CA LEU A 313 8.08 -15.01 -12.12
C LEU A 313 7.95 -16.36 -11.40
N LEU A 314 7.05 -16.47 -10.42
CA LEU A 314 6.74 -17.73 -9.75
C LEU A 314 6.16 -18.77 -10.73
N LEU A 315 5.30 -18.34 -11.63
CA LEU A 315 4.79 -19.20 -12.70
C LEU A 315 5.92 -19.64 -13.66
N ALA A 316 6.82 -18.73 -14.02
CA ALA A 316 7.99 -19.07 -14.83
C ALA A 316 8.89 -20.08 -14.13
N VAL A 317 9.20 -19.91 -12.83
CA VAL A 317 9.96 -20.90 -12.03
C VAL A 317 9.28 -22.26 -12.04
N LEU A 318 7.94 -22.29 -11.84
CA LEU A 318 7.16 -23.55 -11.85
C LEU A 318 7.25 -24.26 -13.20
N LEU A 319 7.01 -23.54 -14.30
CA LEU A 319 7.02 -24.12 -15.64
C LEU A 319 8.44 -24.56 -16.07
N CYS A 320 9.46 -23.74 -15.79
CA CYS A 320 10.84 -24.12 -16.08
C CYS A 320 11.30 -25.34 -15.27
N SER A 321 10.98 -25.40 -13.96
CA SER A 321 11.35 -26.55 -13.13
C SER A 321 10.61 -27.83 -13.55
N ALA A 322 9.34 -27.72 -14.00
CA ALA A 322 8.58 -28.84 -14.56
C ALA A 322 9.22 -29.37 -15.88
N THR A 323 9.66 -28.49 -16.76
CA THR A 323 10.32 -28.89 -18.02
C THR A 323 11.71 -29.49 -17.81
N LEU A 324 12.38 -29.10 -16.74
CA LEU A 324 13.74 -29.55 -16.35
C LEU A 324 13.70 -30.68 -15.30
N ILE A 325 12.56 -31.31 -15.08
CA ILE A 325 12.33 -32.27 -13.98
C ILE A 325 13.26 -33.47 -14.00
N SER A 326 13.87 -33.81 -15.15
CA SER A 326 14.88 -34.85 -15.27
C SER A 326 16.18 -34.54 -14.51
N LYS A 327 16.41 -33.28 -14.14
CA LYS A 327 17.56 -32.86 -13.34
C LYS A 327 17.14 -32.75 -11.87
N PRO A 328 17.81 -33.47 -10.93
CA PRO A 328 17.38 -33.59 -9.52
C PRO A 328 17.12 -32.25 -8.82
N PHE A 329 17.95 -31.23 -9.06
CA PHE A 329 17.78 -29.91 -8.48
C PHE A 329 16.42 -29.31 -8.84
N TYR A 330 16.04 -29.29 -10.13
CA TYR A 330 14.78 -28.71 -10.57
C TYR A 330 13.58 -29.55 -10.14
N ALA A 331 13.73 -30.88 -10.06
CA ALA A 331 12.69 -31.77 -9.52
C ALA A 331 12.38 -31.44 -8.05
N ILE A 332 13.40 -31.18 -7.23
CA ILE A 332 13.22 -30.78 -5.83
C ILE A 332 12.51 -29.42 -5.74
N ILE A 333 12.93 -28.41 -6.53
CA ILE A 333 12.29 -27.09 -6.54
C ILE A 333 10.83 -27.20 -6.99
N PHE A 334 10.55 -27.96 -8.04
CA PHE A 334 9.19 -28.21 -8.51
C PHE A 334 8.33 -28.84 -7.42
N ALA A 335 8.80 -29.91 -6.80
CA ALA A 335 8.09 -30.60 -5.72
C ALA A 335 7.86 -29.67 -4.51
N ALA A 336 8.85 -28.88 -4.12
CA ALA A 336 8.72 -27.91 -3.04
C ALA A 336 7.68 -26.83 -3.35
N GLN A 337 7.68 -26.28 -4.58
CA GLN A 337 6.73 -25.26 -4.99
C GLN A 337 5.29 -25.81 -5.08
N VAL A 338 5.11 -27.01 -5.64
CA VAL A 338 3.80 -27.68 -5.68
C VAL A 338 3.30 -27.98 -4.26
N SER A 339 4.16 -28.50 -3.38
CA SER A 339 3.81 -28.75 -1.98
C SER A 339 3.38 -27.48 -1.25
N PHE A 340 4.06 -26.36 -1.51
CA PHE A 340 3.71 -25.04 -0.96
C PHE A 340 2.31 -24.60 -1.44
N TYR A 341 1.99 -24.76 -2.72
CA TYR A 341 0.67 -24.40 -3.26
C TYR A 341 -0.44 -25.33 -2.76
N LEU A 342 -0.15 -26.64 -2.59
CA LEU A 342 -1.09 -27.58 -1.98
C LEU A 342 -1.36 -27.23 -0.51
N ALA A 343 -0.34 -26.84 0.25
CA ALA A 343 -0.51 -26.36 1.62
C ALA A 343 -1.38 -25.09 1.69
N ALA A 344 -1.23 -24.17 0.74
CA ALA A 344 -2.08 -22.99 0.65
C ALA A 344 -3.54 -23.36 0.33
N LEU A 345 -3.75 -24.28 -0.61
CA LEU A 345 -5.09 -24.74 -1.01
C LEU A 345 -5.81 -25.47 0.13
N THR A 346 -5.13 -26.42 0.81
CA THR A 346 -5.71 -27.15 1.95
C THR A 346 -6.08 -26.24 3.10
N TYR A 347 -5.32 -25.19 3.36
CA TYR A 347 -5.65 -24.16 4.34
C TYR A 347 -6.91 -23.37 3.92
N GLY A 348 -6.99 -22.95 2.66
CA GLY A 348 -8.13 -22.19 2.13
C GLY A 348 -9.44 -22.98 2.13
N LEU A 349 -9.38 -24.28 1.87
CA LEU A 349 -10.52 -25.19 1.88
C LEU A 349 -10.88 -25.72 3.27
N ASP A 350 -10.10 -25.37 4.30
CA ASP A 350 -10.24 -25.87 5.68
C ASP A 350 -10.26 -27.41 5.78
N THR A 351 -9.59 -28.07 4.85
CA THR A 351 -9.51 -29.53 4.84
C THR A 351 -8.51 -30.02 5.90
N PHE A 352 -8.85 -31.10 6.59
CA PHE A 352 -7.96 -31.77 7.56
C PHE A 352 -7.48 -30.94 8.77
N GLY A 353 -8.20 -29.88 9.18
CA GLY A 353 -7.81 -29.05 10.34
C GLY A 353 -6.51 -28.27 10.16
N PHE A 354 -6.08 -28.03 8.93
CA PHE A 354 -4.83 -27.29 8.60
C PHE A 354 -4.86 -25.81 9.03
N ARG A 355 -6.03 -25.26 9.35
CA ARG A 355 -6.16 -23.86 9.85
C ARG A 355 -5.36 -23.57 11.12
N HIS A 356 -5.00 -24.58 11.90
CA HIS A 356 -4.16 -24.40 13.09
C HIS A 356 -2.65 -24.40 12.77
N ARG A 357 -2.22 -24.70 11.55
CA ARG A 357 -0.80 -24.74 11.18
C ARG A 357 -0.33 -23.37 10.64
N ARG A 358 0.47 -22.68 11.41
CA ARG A 358 1.03 -21.36 11.04
C ARG A 358 1.68 -21.32 9.66
N PHE A 359 2.41 -22.37 9.27
CA PHE A 359 3.06 -22.45 7.96
C PHE A 359 2.05 -22.45 6.81
N ALA A 360 0.97 -23.21 6.90
CA ALA A 360 -0.07 -23.27 5.87
C ALA A 360 -0.79 -21.91 5.73
N GLY A 361 -0.97 -21.18 6.83
CA GLY A 361 -1.51 -19.82 6.81
C GLY A 361 -0.59 -18.83 6.08
N ILE A 362 0.74 -18.95 6.28
CA ILE A 362 1.72 -18.12 5.55
C ILE A 362 1.66 -18.42 4.05
N ALA A 363 1.63 -19.70 3.68
CA ALA A 363 1.51 -20.13 2.29
C ALA A 363 0.20 -19.63 1.66
N TYR A 364 -0.91 -19.72 2.37
CA TYR A 364 -2.21 -19.23 1.92
C TYR A 364 -2.20 -17.71 1.68
N TYR A 365 -1.70 -16.93 2.65
CA TYR A 365 -1.66 -15.47 2.51
C TYR A 365 -0.72 -15.03 1.38
N PHE A 366 0.43 -15.70 1.22
CA PHE A 366 1.33 -15.47 0.10
C PHE A 366 0.65 -15.77 -1.25
N PHE A 367 -0.07 -16.88 -1.34
CA PHE A 367 -0.83 -17.24 -2.53
C PHE A 367 -1.93 -16.24 -2.84
N LEU A 368 -2.68 -15.80 -1.80
CA LEU A 368 -3.73 -14.78 -1.90
C LEU A 368 -3.20 -13.46 -2.47
N VAL A 369 -2.09 -12.93 -1.91
CA VAL A 369 -1.50 -11.65 -2.35
C VAL A 369 -1.00 -11.75 -3.80
N ASN A 370 -0.35 -12.87 -4.17
CA ASN A 370 0.14 -13.06 -5.53
C ASN A 370 -1.00 -13.28 -6.54
N GLY A 371 -2.05 -14.00 -6.17
CA GLY A 371 -3.27 -14.13 -6.99
C GLY A 371 -3.98 -12.79 -7.19
N ALA A 372 -4.07 -11.99 -6.12
CA ALA A 372 -4.60 -10.63 -6.20
C ALA A 372 -3.75 -9.75 -7.13
N ALA A 373 -2.42 -9.94 -7.15
CA ALA A 373 -1.54 -9.20 -8.04
C ALA A 373 -1.79 -9.53 -9.52
N LEU A 374 -1.92 -10.81 -9.87
CA LEU A 374 -2.27 -11.21 -11.24
C LEU A 374 -3.59 -10.59 -11.71
N LEU A 375 -4.64 -10.72 -10.89
CA LEU A 375 -5.95 -10.16 -11.22
C LEU A 375 -5.92 -8.63 -11.27
N GLY A 376 -5.17 -8.00 -10.36
CA GLY A 376 -5.00 -6.54 -10.30
C GLY A 376 -4.29 -5.99 -11.54
N ILE A 377 -3.20 -6.64 -11.97
CA ILE A 377 -2.50 -6.29 -13.22
C ILE A 377 -3.46 -6.43 -14.41
N TRP A 378 -4.16 -7.56 -14.53
CA TRP A 378 -5.10 -7.78 -15.61
C TRP A 378 -6.22 -6.73 -15.65
N ARG A 379 -6.86 -6.41 -14.50
CA ARG A 379 -7.90 -5.36 -14.42
C ARG A 379 -7.34 -3.98 -14.74
N GLY A 380 -6.16 -3.64 -14.22
CA GLY A 380 -5.50 -2.37 -14.49
C GLY A 380 -5.14 -2.19 -15.97
N LEU A 381 -4.62 -3.24 -16.62
CA LEU A 381 -4.32 -3.22 -18.05
C LEU A 381 -5.58 -3.04 -18.90
N ARG A 382 -6.70 -3.64 -18.51
CA ARG A 382 -7.98 -3.52 -19.23
C ARG A 382 -8.81 -2.29 -18.85
N GLY A 383 -8.42 -1.52 -17.82
CA GLY A 383 -9.23 -0.41 -17.30
C GLY A 383 -10.54 -0.88 -16.66
N ALA A 384 -10.62 -2.13 -16.21
CA ALA A 384 -11.84 -2.77 -15.72
C ALA A 384 -12.06 -2.56 -14.19
N GLN A 385 -11.22 -1.77 -13.51
CA GLN A 385 -11.37 -1.46 -12.10
C GLN A 385 -12.15 -0.16 -11.92
N SER A 386 -13.25 -0.21 -11.14
CA SER A 386 -14.04 0.99 -10.80
C SER A 386 -13.22 1.98 -9.97
N VAL A 387 -13.38 3.25 -10.27
CA VAL A 387 -12.84 4.39 -9.48
C VAL A 387 -13.60 4.52 -8.16
N THR A 388 -14.92 4.35 -8.20
CA THR A 388 -15.75 4.39 -6.99
C THR A 388 -15.51 3.15 -6.14
N TRP A 389 -15.33 3.34 -4.84
CA TRP A 389 -15.20 2.22 -3.91
C TRP A 389 -16.58 1.73 -3.46
N SER A 390 -16.73 0.42 -3.30
CA SER A 390 -17.87 -0.19 -2.64
C SER A 390 -17.62 -0.21 -1.14
N ARG A 391 -18.68 0.00 -0.34
CA ARG A 391 -18.63 -0.19 1.11
C ARG A 391 -18.17 -1.61 1.43
N THR A 392 -17.22 -1.76 2.35
CA THR A 392 -16.98 -3.05 3.00
C THR A 392 -18.17 -3.38 3.89
N THR A 393 -18.78 -4.53 3.70
CA THR A 393 -19.87 -5.01 4.57
C THR A 393 -19.33 -5.21 5.99
N ARG A 394 -19.81 -4.39 6.92
CA ARG A 394 -19.44 -4.46 8.35
C ARG A 394 -20.66 -4.75 9.20
#